data_ff3b1e97d41f2ad8054f4e88f1a96b4a
#
_entry.id   ff3b1e97d41f2ad8054f4e88f1a96b4a
#
_cell.length_a   1.000
_cell.length_b   1.000
_cell.length_c   1.000
_cell.angle_alpha   90.00
_cell.angle_beta   90.00
_cell.angle_gamma   90.00
#
_symmetry.space_group_name_H-M   'P 1'
#
loop_
_entity.id
_entity.type
_entity.pdbx_description
1 polymer ?
#
loop_
_entity_poly.entity_id
_entity_poly.type
_entity_poly.pdbx_seq_one_letter_code
_entity_poly.pdbx_strand_id
1 'polypeptide(L)'
;MSKPIIIETLDQEIAAKVPVWLMRQAGRYLPEYRELRSRVPSFMEFCGNPKLCVEATLQPIRRFGFDAAIIFSDILVIPHALGQSVSFETGSGPRLKPLDPANDLSELAEEIELDKINATFESIEAVRSALDNKISLIGFCGAPWTVASYMIAGKGTPDQAPARLFAYCYPKIFQRLINLLVDSSVKYLAGQIDANTD
;
A
#
# COMPACT_ATOMS: atom_id res chain seq x y z
N MET A 1 -13.80 -8.04 25.67
CA MET A 1 -13.25 -8.82 24.56
C MET A 1 -11.74 -8.90 24.78
N SER A 2 -11.09 -10.04 24.50
CA SER A 2 -9.62 -10.11 24.60
C SER A 2 -9.00 -9.27 23.49
N LYS A 3 -7.99 -8.49 23.85
CA LYS A 3 -7.18 -7.65 22.95
C LYS A 3 -6.40 -8.56 21.98
N PRO A 4 -6.17 -8.17 20.72
CA PRO A 4 -5.28 -8.91 19.82
C PRO A 4 -3.87 -9.03 20.40
N ILE A 5 -3.23 -10.20 20.28
CA ILE A 5 -1.92 -10.48 20.88
C ILE A 5 -0.80 -9.53 20.41
N ILE A 6 -0.88 -9.00 19.17
CA ILE A 6 0.06 -8.00 18.68
C ILE A 6 -0.07 -6.70 19.48
N ILE A 7 -1.32 -6.26 19.72
CA ILE A 7 -1.59 -5.04 20.50
C ILE A 7 -1.14 -5.21 21.95
N GLU A 8 -1.41 -6.38 22.57
CA GLU A 8 -0.90 -6.70 23.93
C GLU A 8 0.63 -6.54 23.96
N THR A 9 1.33 -7.10 22.96
CA THR A 9 2.80 -7.04 22.88
C THR A 9 3.31 -5.61 22.68
N LEU A 10 2.65 -4.80 21.85
CA LEU A 10 3.01 -3.39 21.62
C LEU A 10 2.78 -2.52 22.87
N ASP A 11 1.76 -2.83 23.65
CA ASP A 11 1.49 -2.18 24.94
C ASP A 11 2.36 -2.69 26.08
N GLN A 12 3.39 -3.49 25.78
CA GLN A 12 4.35 -4.07 26.73
C GLN A 12 3.70 -5.03 27.75
N GLU A 13 2.54 -5.59 27.41
CA GLU A 13 1.91 -6.66 28.19
C GLU A 13 2.65 -8.00 27.95
N ILE A 14 2.59 -8.90 28.93
CA ILE A 14 3.17 -10.24 28.77
C ILE A 14 2.20 -11.08 27.94
N ALA A 15 2.49 -11.22 26.65
CA ALA A 15 1.72 -12.03 25.75
C ALA A 15 1.93 -13.54 26.00
N ALA A 16 0.89 -14.33 25.81
CA ALA A 16 0.93 -15.79 26.03
C ALA A 16 1.87 -16.52 25.04
N LYS A 17 2.14 -15.92 23.90
CA LYS A 17 3.06 -16.40 22.84
C LYS A 17 3.65 -15.25 22.07
N VAL A 18 4.72 -15.49 21.32
CA VAL A 18 5.25 -14.52 20.37
C VAL A 18 4.30 -14.41 19.17
N PRO A 19 3.75 -13.21 18.87
CA PRO A 19 2.87 -13.04 17.71
C PRO A 19 3.66 -13.11 16.40
N VAL A 20 3.02 -13.67 15.36
CA VAL A 20 3.65 -13.86 14.04
C VAL A 20 2.77 -13.30 12.93
N TRP A 21 3.36 -12.47 12.08
CA TRP A 21 2.80 -12.04 10.80
C TRP A 21 3.93 -11.81 9.79
N LEU A 22 3.62 -11.73 8.50
CA LEU A 22 4.61 -11.48 7.46
C LEU A 22 4.17 -10.29 6.61
N MET A 23 5.10 -9.37 6.32
CA MET A 23 4.82 -8.18 5.50
C MET A 23 4.25 -8.54 4.11
N ARG A 24 4.69 -9.65 3.51
CA ARG A 24 4.22 -10.15 2.20
C ARG A 24 3.55 -11.51 2.36
N GLN A 25 2.52 -11.59 3.22
CA GLN A 25 1.82 -12.84 3.47
C GLN A 25 0.80 -13.21 2.38
N ALA A 26 0.25 -12.24 1.64
CA ALA A 26 -0.49 -12.50 0.42
C ALA A 26 0.42 -12.38 -0.81
N GLY A 27 0.27 -13.26 -1.79
CA GLY A 27 1.11 -13.17 -2.99
C GLY A 27 1.11 -14.41 -3.89
N ARG A 28 1.88 -14.33 -4.97
CA ARG A 28 1.93 -15.33 -6.05
C ARG A 28 2.41 -16.73 -5.65
N TYR A 29 2.96 -16.90 -4.47
CA TYR A 29 3.30 -18.24 -3.95
C TYR A 29 2.06 -19.03 -3.53
N LEU A 30 0.92 -18.34 -3.24
CA LEU A 30 -0.36 -18.98 -2.93
C LEU A 30 -1.09 -19.34 -4.24
N PRO A 31 -1.49 -20.62 -4.44
CA PRO A 31 -2.29 -21.03 -5.60
C PRO A 31 -3.60 -20.25 -5.71
N GLU A 32 -4.32 -20.09 -4.58
CA GLU A 32 -5.58 -19.37 -4.47
C GLU A 32 -5.42 -17.89 -4.84
N TYR A 33 -4.29 -17.28 -4.50
CA TYR A 33 -3.99 -15.90 -4.93
C TYR A 33 -3.78 -15.83 -6.45
N ARG A 34 -3.05 -16.78 -7.05
CA ARG A 34 -2.85 -16.82 -8.50
C ARG A 34 -4.16 -16.95 -9.26
N GLU A 35 -5.06 -17.82 -8.77
CA GLU A 35 -6.40 -17.97 -9.33
C GLU A 35 -7.20 -16.68 -9.21
N LEU A 36 -7.21 -16.06 -8.03
CA LEU A 36 -7.91 -14.78 -7.80
C LEU A 36 -7.36 -13.67 -8.71
N ARG A 37 -6.03 -13.58 -8.83
CA ARG A 37 -5.35 -12.56 -9.65
C ARG A 37 -5.64 -12.73 -11.14
N SER A 38 -5.87 -13.95 -11.63
CA SER A 38 -6.16 -14.23 -13.04
C SER A 38 -7.54 -13.73 -13.50
N ARG A 39 -8.42 -13.36 -12.56
CA ARG A 39 -9.80 -12.90 -12.85
C ARG A 39 -9.87 -11.47 -13.35
N VAL A 40 -8.80 -10.69 -13.21
CA VAL A 40 -8.74 -9.29 -13.66
C VAL A 40 -7.48 -9.02 -14.46
N PRO A 41 -7.55 -8.21 -15.53
CA PRO A 41 -6.41 -7.97 -16.41
C PRO A 41 -5.34 -7.10 -15.74
N SER A 42 -5.74 -6.10 -14.97
CA SER A 42 -4.86 -5.10 -14.39
C SER A 42 -4.64 -5.31 -12.88
N PHE A 43 -3.43 -5.01 -12.39
CA PHE A 43 -3.14 -5.03 -10.97
C PHE A 43 -3.79 -3.85 -10.23
N MET A 44 -3.90 -2.70 -10.89
CA MET A 44 -4.61 -1.55 -10.31
C MET A 44 -6.11 -1.81 -10.18
N GLU A 45 -6.73 -2.47 -11.17
CA GLU A 45 -8.11 -2.95 -11.04
C GLU A 45 -8.28 -3.95 -9.89
N PHE A 46 -7.28 -4.82 -9.69
CA PHE A 46 -7.28 -5.72 -8.54
C PHE A 46 -7.29 -4.94 -7.22
N CYS A 47 -6.37 -3.98 -7.06
CA CYS A 47 -6.28 -3.13 -5.86
C CYS A 47 -7.50 -2.20 -5.70
N GLY A 48 -8.13 -1.80 -6.79
CA GLY A 48 -9.35 -0.99 -6.80
C GLY A 48 -10.65 -1.78 -6.58
N ASN A 49 -10.56 -3.11 -6.38
CA ASN A 49 -11.74 -3.95 -6.17
C ASN A 49 -11.80 -4.48 -4.73
N PRO A 50 -12.69 -3.95 -3.87
CA PRO A 50 -12.76 -4.35 -2.46
C PRO A 50 -12.92 -5.86 -2.26
N LYS A 51 -13.75 -6.53 -3.06
CA LYS A 51 -13.99 -7.98 -2.92
C LYS A 51 -12.72 -8.80 -3.16
N LEU A 52 -11.90 -8.40 -4.13
CA LEU A 52 -10.65 -9.07 -4.44
C LEU A 52 -9.58 -8.79 -3.37
N CYS A 53 -9.51 -7.54 -2.89
CA CYS A 53 -8.59 -7.16 -1.82
C CYS A 53 -8.93 -7.89 -0.50
N VAL A 54 -10.20 -7.97 -0.13
CA VAL A 54 -10.66 -8.73 1.03
C VAL A 54 -10.26 -10.19 0.93
N GLU A 55 -10.57 -10.83 -0.20
CA GLU A 55 -10.21 -12.24 -0.40
C GLU A 55 -8.70 -12.46 -0.32
N ALA A 56 -7.89 -11.63 -1.02
CA ALA A 56 -6.43 -11.71 -0.97
C ALA A 56 -5.86 -11.52 0.45
N THR A 57 -6.44 -10.59 1.22
CA THR A 57 -6.04 -10.31 2.61
C THR A 57 -6.33 -11.50 3.52
N LEU A 58 -7.46 -12.18 3.36
CA LEU A 58 -7.90 -13.28 4.23
C LEU A 58 -7.30 -14.64 3.87
N GLN A 59 -6.83 -14.86 2.64
CA GLN A 59 -6.23 -16.12 2.21
C GLN A 59 -5.09 -16.61 3.13
N PRO A 60 -4.05 -15.80 3.42
CA PRO A 60 -2.97 -16.23 4.31
C PRO A 60 -3.42 -16.46 5.75
N ILE A 61 -4.42 -15.72 6.23
CA ILE A 61 -4.99 -15.90 7.56
C ILE A 61 -5.64 -17.28 7.67
N ARG A 62 -6.49 -17.62 6.71
CA ARG A 62 -7.14 -18.94 6.67
C ARG A 62 -6.16 -20.10 6.51
N ARG A 63 -5.06 -19.87 5.78
CA ARG A 63 -4.08 -20.91 5.47
C ARG A 63 -3.06 -21.14 6.58
N PHE A 64 -2.57 -20.10 7.22
CA PHE A 64 -1.44 -20.17 8.15
C PHE A 64 -1.79 -19.80 9.59
N GLY A 65 -2.93 -19.16 9.84
CA GLY A 65 -3.33 -18.75 11.18
C GLY A 65 -2.42 -17.67 11.78
N PHE A 66 -2.01 -16.68 10.97
CA PHE A 66 -1.22 -15.55 11.45
C PHE A 66 -1.98 -14.72 12.49
N ASP A 67 -1.23 -14.05 13.37
CA ASP A 67 -1.78 -13.20 14.44
C ASP A 67 -2.15 -11.79 13.96
N ALA A 68 -1.79 -11.42 12.72
CA ALA A 68 -2.32 -10.24 12.04
C ALA A 68 -2.57 -10.47 10.56
N ALA A 69 -3.58 -9.78 10.04
CA ALA A 69 -3.78 -9.51 8.64
C ALA A 69 -3.10 -8.18 8.28
N ILE A 70 -2.54 -8.06 7.08
CA ILE A 70 -2.17 -6.78 6.49
C ILE A 70 -3.02 -6.55 5.26
N ILE A 71 -3.64 -5.36 5.17
CA ILE A 71 -4.52 -5.05 4.04
C ILE A 71 -3.77 -5.21 2.71
N PHE A 72 -4.38 -5.92 1.76
CA PHE A 72 -3.82 -6.06 0.42
C PHE A 72 -3.98 -4.74 -0.34
N SER A 73 -2.86 -4.09 -0.65
CA SER A 73 -2.78 -2.83 -1.37
C SER A 73 -1.43 -2.72 -2.09
N ASP A 74 -1.18 -1.61 -2.78
CA ASP A 74 0.10 -1.30 -3.43
C ASP A 74 0.61 0.08 -3.01
N ILE A 75 1.95 0.24 -2.97
CA ILE A 75 2.58 1.53 -2.66
C ILE A 75 2.28 2.62 -3.69
N LEU A 76 1.87 2.23 -4.89
CA LEU A 76 1.58 3.14 -6.01
C LEU A 76 0.12 3.62 -6.06
N VAL A 77 -0.69 3.26 -5.06
CA VAL A 77 -2.04 3.82 -4.92
C VAL A 77 -1.99 5.34 -4.78
N ILE A 78 -1.03 5.88 -4.00
CA ILE A 78 -0.85 7.33 -3.85
C ILE A 78 -0.43 8.01 -5.16
N PRO A 79 0.62 7.61 -5.88
CA PRO A 79 0.94 8.17 -7.20
C PRO A 79 -0.25 8.12 -8.18
N HIS A 80 -0.98 7.01 -8.19
CA HIS A 80 -2.17 6.88 -9.01
C HIS A 80 -3.26 7.88 -8.61
N ALA A 81 -3.50 8.07 -7.31
CA ALA A 81 -4.45 9.04 -6.79
C ALA A 81 -4.02 10.50 -7.03
N LEU A 82 -2.73 10.76 -7.18
CA LEU A 82 -2.17 12.05 -7.59
C LEU A 82 -2.18 12.25 -9.13
N GLY A 83 -2.76 11.32 -9.90
CA GLY A 83 -2.90 11.45 -11.36
C GLY A 83 -1.73 10.90 -12.17
N GLN A 84 -0.66 10.38 -11.55
CA GLN A 84 0.42 9.76 -12.30
C GLN A 84 -0.04 8.44 -12.92
N SER A 85 0.27 8.26 -14.21
CA SER A 85 -0.05 7.02 -14.91
C SER A 85 0.75 5.85 -14.34
N VAL A 86 0.04 4.80 -13.90
CA VAL A 86 0.61 3.56 -13.36
C VAL A 86 0.13 2.39 -14.17
N SER A 87 1.05 1.56 -14.64
CA SER A 87 0.76 0.31 -15.36
C SER A 87 1.63 -0.82 -14.83
N PHE A 88 1.23 -2.06 -15.11
CA PHE A 88 1.97 -3.25 -14.69
C PHE A 88 2.23 -4.15 -15.90
N GLU A 89 3.51 -4.31 -16.22
CA GLU A 89 3.94 -5.20 -17.28
C GLU A 89 4.25 -6.59 -16.74
N THR A 90 3.83 -7.63 -17.45
CA THR A 90 4.09 -9.03 -17.06
C THR A 90 5.60 -9.27 -17.01
N GLY A 91 6.12 -9.66 -15.86
CA GLY A 91 7.54 -9.95 -15.63
C GLY A 91 8.43 -8.73 -15.33
N SER A 92 7.97 -7.49 -15.56
CA SER A 92 8.78 -6.27 -15.39
C SER A 92 8.39 -5.43 -14.18
N GLY A 93 7.27 -5.77 -13.51
CA GLY A 93 6.74 -5.00 -12.37
C GLY A 93 6.04 -3.69 -12.78
N PRO A 94 5.91 -2.76 -11.84
CA PRO A 94 5.22 -1.50 -12.09
C PRO A 94 6.00 -0.57 -13.02
N ARG A 95 5.24 0.16 -13.85
CA ARG A 95 5.73 1.22 -14.73
C ARG A 95 4.92 2.49 -14.50
N LEU A 96 5.61 3.59 -14.28
CA LEU A 96 5.05 4.92 -14.18
C LEU A 96 5.64 5.80 -15.29
N LYS A 97 4.93 6.86 -15.67
CA LYS A 97 5.54 7.93 -16.46
C LYS A 97 6.55 8.64 -15.55
N PRO A 98 7.87 8.62 -15.86
CA PRO A 98 8.86 9.31 -15.02
C PRO A 98 8.54 10.79 -14.87
N LEU A 99 8.78 11.35 -13.68
CA LEU A 99 8.65 12.79 -13.46
C LEU A 99 9.74 13.56 -14.21
N ASP A 100 9.33 14.54 -15.00
CA ASP A 100 10.25 15.47 -15.66
C ASP A 100 10.38 16.74 -14.81
N PRO A 101 11.59 17.08 -14.31
CA PRO A 101 11.79 18.29 -13.53
C PRO A 101 11.45 19.59 -14.30
N ALA A 102 11.46 19.56 -15.63
CA ALA A 102 11.05 20.71 -16.45
C ALA A 102 9.56 21.05 -16.29
N ASN A 103 8.73 20.09 -15.93
CA ASN A 103 7.28 20.28 -15.74
C ASN A 103 6.90 20.72 -14.32
N ASP A 104 7.87 20.87 -13.42
CA ASP A 104 7.70 21.39 -12.05
C ASP A 104 6.52 20.77 -11.28
N LEU A 105 6.30 19.44 -11.44
CA LEU A 105 5.21 18.66 -10.87
C LEU A 105 3.80 19.02 -11.36
N SER A 106 3.64 19.86 -12.38
CA SER A 106 2.33 20.30 -12.89
C SER A 106 1.46 19.17 -13.46
N GLU A 107 2.05 17.99 -13.66
CA GLU A 107 1.32 16.78 -14.09
C GLU A 107 0.64 16.05 -12.92
N LEU A 108 0.93 16.43 -11.67
CA LEU A 108 0.34 15.85 -10.47
C LEU A 108 -0.77 16.77 -9.93
N ALA A 109 -1.79 16.14 -9.37
CA ALA A 109 -2.79 16.88 -8.58
C ALA A 109 -2.15 17.45 -7.31
N GLU A 110 -2.65 18.58 -6.82
CA GLU A 110 -2.20 19.21 -5.57
C GLU A 110 -2.61 18.40 -4.34
N GLU A 111 -3.65 17.57 -4.48
CA GLU A 111 -4.16 16.67 -3.43
C GLU A 111 -4.57 15.34 -4.05
N ILE A 112 -4.61 14.28 -3.22
CA ILE A 112 -5.08 12.96 -3.65
C ILE A 112 -6.58 12.98 -3.95
N GLU A 113 -6.97 12.33 -5.04
CA GLU A 113 -8.37 12.10 -5.38
C GLU A 113 -8.90 10.95 -4.49
N LEU A 114 -9.79 11.29 -3.56
CA LEU A 114 -10.33 10.33 -2.59
C LEU A 114 -11.02 9.14 -3.24
N ASP A 115 -11.76 9.35 -4.33
CA ASP A 115 -12.47 8.28 -5.05
C ASP A 115 -11.52 7.17 -5.53
N LYS A 116 -10.26 7.50 -5.83
CA LYS A 116 -9.25 6.51 -6.25
C LYS A 116 -8.70 5.65 -5.11
N ILE A 117 -8.90 6.07 -3.86
CA ILE A 117 -8.41 5.36 -2.68
C ILE A 117 -9.52 4.76 -1.82
N ASN A 118 -10.78 5.15 -2.02
CA ASN A 118 -11.94 4.66 -1.25
C ASN A 118 -12.06 3.13 -1.25
N ALA A 119 -11.71 2.47 -2.35
CA ALA A 119 -11.71 1.01 -2.43
C ALA A 119 -10.82 0.34 -1.36
N THR A 120 -9.75 1.01 -0.91
CA THR A 120 -8.92 0.52 0.20
C THR A 120 -9.67 0.61 1.52
N PHE A 121 -10.37 1.71 1.78
CA PHE A 121 -11.13 1.91 3.02
C PHE A 121 -12.30 0.92 3.10
N GLU A 122 -13.07 0.77 2.03
CA GLU A 122 -14.11 -0.27 1.92
C GLU A 122 -13.56 -1.68 2.14
N SER A 123 -12.35 -1.96 1.62
CA SER A 123 -11.68 -3.23 1.83
C SER A 123 -11.32 -3.45 3.30
N ILE A 124 -10.83 -2.43 3.99
CA ILE A 124 -10.47 -2.48 5.41
C ILE A 124 -11.71 -2.77 6.27
N GLU A 125 -12.80 -2.03 6.06
CA GLU A 125 -14.06 -2.24 6.78
C GLU A 125 -14.59 -3.66 6.58
N ALA A 126 -14.56 -4.15 5.34
CA ALA A 126 -15.02 -5.50 5.01
C ALA A 126 -14.11 -6.60 5.58
N VAL A 127 -12.78 -6.41 5.56
CA VAL A 127 -11.83 -7.32 6.22
C VAL A 127 -12.05 -7.31 7.72
N ARG A 128 -12.18 -6.14 8.37
CA ARG A 128 -12.43 -6.03 9.81
C ARG A 128 -13.70 -6.78 10.21
N SER A 129 -14.76 -6.67 9.41
CA SER A 129 -16.03 -7.36 9.66
C SER A 129 -15.93 -8.88 9.53
N ALA A 130 -15.01 -9.38 8.69
CA ALA A 130 -14.81 -10.81 8.44
C ALA A 130 -13.70 -11.45 9.29
N LEU A 131 -12.87 -10.64 9.95
CA LEU A 131 -11.70 -11.08 10.70
C LEU A 131 -12.08 -11.35 12.16
N ASP A 132 -11.52 -12.43 12.74
CA ASP A 132 -11.65 -12.66 14.18
C ASP A 132 -11.07 -11.48 14.97
N ASN A 133 -11.76 -11.05 16.03
CA ASN A 133 -11.34 -9.92 16.87
C ASN A 133 -10.01 -10.15 17.62
N LYS A 134 -9.48 -11.37 17.62
CA LYS A 134 -8.17 -11.70 18.17
C LYS A 134 -7.02 -11.47 17.18
N ILE A 135 -7.34 -11.22 15.92
CA ILE A 135 -6.36 -11.00 14.84
C ILE A 135 -6.31 -9.50 14.53
N SER A 136 -5.13 -8.91 14.65
CA SER A 136 -4.94 -7.50 14.29
C SER A 136 -5.09 -7.26 12.78
N LEU A 137 -5.58 -6.08 12.41
CA LEU A 137 -5.62 -5.63 11.02
C LEU A 137 -4.64 -4.47 10.83
N ILE A 138 -3.56 -4.73 10.13
CA ILE A 138 -2.50 -3.76 9.85
C ILE A 138 -2.83 -3.00 8.57
N GLY A 139 -2.78 -1.66 8.63
CA GLY A 139 -2.84 -0.79 7.47
C GLY A 139 -1.56 -0.85 6.63
N PHE A 140 -1.55 -0.20 5.47
CA PHE A 140 -0.41 -0.22 4.55
C PHE A 140 -0.26 1.10 3.80
N CYS A 141 0.96 1.62 3.77
CA CYS A 141 1.32 2.80 2.97
C CYS A 141 2.80 2.71 2.55
N GLY A 142 3.10 3.18 1.34
CA GLY A 142 4.49 3.36 0.91
C GLY A 142 5.12 4.60 1.57
N ALA A 143 6.35 4.46 2.09
CA ALA A 143 7.07 5.60 2.63
C ALA A 143 7.39 6.64 1.53
N PRO A 144 7.34 7.96 1.82
CA PRO A 144 7.49 9.02 0.83
C PRO A 144 8.75 8.91 -0.04
N TRP A 145 9.89 8.56 0.53
CA TRP A 145 11.12 8.32 -0.24
C TRP A 145 10.98 7.17 -1.24
N THR A 146 10.44 6.04 -0.79
CA THR A 146 10.23 4.88 -1.66
C THR A 146 9.30 5.22 -2.81
N VAL A 147 8.17 5.86 -2.52
CA VAL A 147 7.19 6.27 -3.53
C VAL A 147 7.81 7.27 -4.50
N ALA A 148 8.49 8.31 -4.01
CA ALA A 148 9.21 9.30 -4.85
C ALA A 148 10.22 8.63 -5.78
N SER A 149 10.95 7.60 -5.30
CA SER A 149 11.95 6.91 -6.13
C SER A 149 11.33 6.20 -7.33
N TYR A 150 10.14 5.60 -7.17
CA TYR A 150 9.37 5.03 -8.28
C TYR A 150 8.82 6.11 -9.22
N MET A 151 8.25 7.18 -8.67
CA MET A 151 7.68 8.27 -9.45
C MET A 151 8.73 8.95 -10.34
N ILE A 152 9.92 9.22 -9.81
CA ILE A 152 11.01 9.87 -10.53
C ILE A 152 11.61 8.94 -11.60
N ALA A 153 11.91 7.70 -11.23
CA ALA A 153 12.56 6.75 -12.14
C ALA A 153 11.59 6.04 -13.10
N GLY A 154 10.29 6.12 -12.86
CA GLY A 154 9.27 5.38 -13.62
C GLY A 154 9.24 3.88 -13.33
N LYS A 155 10.12 3.37 -12.44
CA LYS A 155 10.25 1.96 -12.07
C LYS A 155 11.11 1.80 -10.82
N GLY A 156 11.11 0.61 -10.22
CA GLY A 156 12.09 0.27 -9.19
C GLY A 156 13.52 0.22 -9.76
N THR A 157 14.47 0.76 -9.02
CA THR A 157 15.90 0.73 -9.38
C THR A 157 16.72 0.18 -8.21
N PRO A 158 17.81 -0.60 -8.46
CA PRO A 158 18.54 -1.29 -7.40
C PRO A 158 19.15 -0.35 -6.36
N ASP A 159 19.65 0.80 -6.79
CA ASP A 159 20.41 1.75 -5.96
C ASP A 159 19.71 3.11 -5.80
N GLN A 160 18.52 3.29 -6.40
CA GLN A 160 17.74 4.53 -6.41
C GLN A 160 18.51 5.76 -6.96
N ALA A 161 19.53 5.53 -7.80
CA ALA A 161 20.37 6.59 -8.34
C ALA A 161 19.58 7.72 -9.04
N PRO A 162 18.53 7.45 -9.85
CA PRO A 162 17.73 8.52 -10.47
C PRO A 162 17.09 9.45 -9.44
N ALA A 163 16.53 8.90 -8.35
CA ALA A 163 15.89 9.70 -7.30
C ALA A 163 16.92 10.53 -6.50
N ARG A 164 18.08 9.93 -6.19
CA ARG A 164 19.17 10.65 -5.52
C ARG A 164 19.69 11.80 -6.37
N LEU A 165 19.93 11.53 -7.67
CA LEU A 165 20.38 12.56 -8.61
C LEU A 165 19.35 13.69 -8.74
N PHE A 166 18.07 13.35 -8.86
CA PHE A 166 16.98 14.32 -8.91
C PHE A 166 16.96 15.22 -7.65
N ALA A 167 17.11 14.62 -6.46
CA ALA A 167 17.16 15.37 -5.20
C ALA A 167 18.34 16.35 -5.13
N TYR A 168 19.51 15.97 -5.63
CA TYR A 168 20.69 16.85 -5.69
C TYR A 168 20.57 17.95 -6.74
N CYS A 169 20.09 17.63 -7.93
CA CYS A 169 20.02 18.61 -9.04
C CYS A 169 18.81 19.55 -8.89
N TYR A 170 17.70 19.08 -8.31
CA TYR A 170 16.45 19.83 -8.23
C TYR A 170 15.88 19.84 -6.79
N PRO A 171 16.63 20.34 -5.78
CA PRO A 171 16.27 20.18 -4.38
C PRO A 171 14.94 20.83 -4.01
N LYS A 172 14.57 21.94 -4.65
CA LYS A 172 13.28 22.61 -4.38
C LYS A 172 12.09 21.81 -4.91
N ILE A 173 12.20 21.24 -6.10
CA ILE A 173 11.16 20.40 -6.71
C ILE A 173 11.03 19.11 -5.91
N PHE A 174 12.17 18.51 -5.55
CA PHE A 174 12.20 17.30 -4.73
C PHE A 174 11.55 17.51 -3.35
N GLN A 175 11.84 18.64 -2.68
CA GLN A 175 11.20 18.95 -1.39
C GLN A 175 9.68 19.10 -1.53
N ARG A 176 9.20 19.72 -2.60
CA ARG A 176 7.75 19.85 -2.86
C ARG A 176 7.12 18.49 -3.13
N LEU A 177 7.78 17.61 -3.89
CA LEU A 177 7.31 16.24 -4.12
C LEU A 177 7.21 15.48 -2.80
N ILE A 178 8.24 15.54 -1.95
CA ILE A 178 8.21 14.86 -0.66
C ILE A 178 7.10 15.41 0.24
N ASN A 179 6.91 16.71 0.30
CA ASN A 179 5.82 17.31 1.10
C ASN A 179 4.45 16.83 0.59
N LEU A 180 4.21 16.85 -0.74
CA LEU A 180 2.99 16.34 -1.34
C LEU A 180 2.74 14.87 -0.98
N LEU A 181 3.79 14.04 -1.01
CA LEU A 181 3.68 12.63 -0.66
C LEU A 181 3.46 12.40 0.84
N VAL A 182 4.05 13.23 1.70
CA VAL A 182 3.80 13.19 3.15
C VAL A 182 2.34 13.53 3.44
N ASP A 183 1.84 14.64 2.92
CA ASP A 183 0.46 15.08 3.14
C ASP A 183 -0.55 14.06 2.60
N SER A 184 -0.28 13.50 1.42
CA SER A 184 -1.08 12.43 0.82
C SER A 184 -1.07 11.15 1.67
N SER A 185 0.11 10.77 2.19
CA SER A 185 0.26 9.58 3.03
C SER A 185 -0.46 9.74 4.37
N VAL A 186 -0.41 10.94 4.97
CA VAL A 186 -1.14 11.24 6.21
C VAL A 186 -2.64 11.12 6.00
N LYS A 187 -3.19 11.71 4.93
CA LYS A 187 -4.61 11.59 4.59
C LYS A 187 -5.02 10.13 4.36
N TYR A 188 -4.18 9.37 3.64
CA TYR A 188 -4.44 7.96 3.33
C TYR A 188 -4.40 7.07 4.59
N LEU A 189 -3.43 7.29 5.49
CA LEU A 189 -3.33 6.54 6.75
C LEU A 189 -4.45 6.91 7.72
N ALA A 190 -4.82 8.18 7.82
CA ALA A 190 -5.96 8.62 8.64
C ALA A 190 -7.25 7.91 8.20
N GLY A 191 -7.53 7.86 6.89
CA GLY A 191 -8.69 7.12 6.37
C GLY A 191 -8.63 5.62 6.64
N GLN A 192 -7.45 5.00 6.69
CA GLN A 192 -7.32 3.59 7.08
C GLN A 192 -7.63 3.37 8.57
N ILE A 193 -7.22 4.31 9.43
CA ILE A 193 -7.56 4.29 10.86
C ILE A 193 -9.07 4.45 11.04
N ASP A 194 -9.68 5.41 10.36
CA ASP A 194 -11.13 5.64 10.40
C ASP A 194 -11.92 4.41 9.89
N ALA A 195 -11.34 3.65 8.97
CA ALA A 195 -11.90 2.38 8.45
C ALA A 195 -11.63 1.16 9.38
N ASN A 196 -11.09 1.36 10.59
CA ASN A 196 -10.85 0.37 11.66
C ASN A 196 -9.64 -0.56 11.42
N THR A 197 -8.49 -0.04 11.01
CA THR A 197 -7.20 -0.70 11.28
C THR A 197 -6.84 -0.56 12.76
N ASP A 198 -6.01 -1.51 13.28
CA ASP A 198 -5.52 -1.48 14.67
C ASP A 198 -4.29 -0.58 14.85
#